data_7baba226e76782a7daa67fd45bdd4439
#
_entry.id   7baba226e76782a7daa67fd45bdd4439
#
_cell.length_a   1.000
_cell.length_b   1.000
_cell.length_c   1.000
_cell.angle_alpha   90.00
_cell.angle_beta   90.00
_cell.angle_gamma   90.00
#
_symmetry.space_group_name_H-M   'P 1'
#
loop_
_entity.id
_entity.type
_entity.pdbx_description
1 polymer ?
#
loop_
_entity_poly.entity_id
_entity_poly.type
_entity_poly.pdbx_seq_one_letter_code
_entity_poly.pdbx_strand_id
1 'polypeptide(L)'
;MSTRNPLSIILDQNKLTGPNYNDWLRNLKIVLNSERIAYVLEKKPPKEAAANITETELAKLDKWWDHDLQAKSYIFASMSNELQRQYEDAANAADNHYHLKELYGVQTRSERHATVKELLTTLLREGASVHEHGIRMIGLIEKLVGLNVCKTRKY
;
A
#
# COMPACT_ATOMS: atom_id res chain seq x y z
N MET A 1 3.57 27.44 -12.50
CA MET A 1 3.89 26.07 -13.00
C MET A 1 4.04 25.15 -11.81
N SER A 2 3.14 24.20 -11.66
CA SER A 2 3.28 23.15 -10.64
C SER A 2 4.43 22.26 -11.07
N THR A 3 5.54 22.30 -10.36
CA THR A 3 6.68 21.39 -10.57
C THR A 3 6.19 20.00 -10.20
N ARG A 4 6.05 19.14 -11.20
CA ARG A 4 5.71 17.72 -11.00
C ARG A 4 6.71 17.11 -10.01
N ASN A 5 6.20 16.48 -8.97
CA ASN A 5 7.05 15.82 -7.98
C ASN A 5 7.89 14.72 -8.68
N PRO A 6 9.21 14.81 -8.70
CA PRO A 6 10.05 13.81 -9.36
C PRO A 6 9.87 12.40 -8.78
N LEU A 7 9.45 12.28 -7.51
CA LEU A 7 9.17 10.99 -6.88
C LEU A 7 7.92 10.30 -7.46
N SER A 8 7.04 11.02 -8.14
CA SER A 8 5.86 10.41 -8.78
C SER A 8 6.22 9.39 -9.87
N ILE A 9 7.42 9.48 -10.44
CA ILE A 9 7.97 8.52 -11.42
C ILE A 9 8.03 7.10 -10.82
N ILE A 10 8.26 6.98 -9.51
CA ILE A 10 8.30 5.69 -8.82
C ILE A 10 6.96 4.96 -8.98
N LEU A 11 5.85 5.68 -8.92
CA LEU A 11 4.51 5.12 -9.08
C LEU A 11 4.21 4.73 -10.53
N ASP A 12 4.69 5.52 -11.49
CA ASP A 12 4.53 5.22 -12.92
C ASP A 12 5.26 3.92 -13.31
N GLN A 13 6.42 3.67 -12.71
CA GLN A 13 7.23 2.47 -12.96
C GLN A 13 6.73 1.23 -12.24
N ASN A 14 6.01 1.39 -11.15
CA ASN A 14 5.57 0.30 -10.26
C ASN A 14 4.06 0.36 -10.03
N LYS A 15 3.28 0.36 -11.10
CA LYS A 15 1.81 0.38 -11.00
C LYS A 15 1.28 -0.84 -10.25
N LEU A 16 0.22 -0.62 -9.49
CA LEU A 16 -0.48 -1.68 -8.77
C LEU A 16 -1.13 -2.65 -9.78
N THR A 17 -0.77 -3.92 -9.67
CA THR A 17 -1.35 -5.02 -10.46
C THR A 17 -2.01 -6.09 -9.59
N GLY A 18 -1.85 -6.01 -8.27
CA GLY A 18 -2.35 -6.94 -7.27
C GLY A 18 -1.23 -7.57 -6.44
N PRO A 19 -0.43 -8.50 -6.99
CA PRO A 19 0.64 -9.19 -6.25
C PRO A 19 1.70 -8.26 -5.66
N ASN A 20 1.93 -7.11 -6.28
CA ASN A 20 2.90 -6.10 -5.86
C ASN A 20 2.33 -5.06 -4.87
N TYR A 21 1.21 -5.35 -4.21
CA TYR A 21 0.51 -4.40 -3.34
C TYR A 21 1.41 -3.81 -2.24
N ASN A 22 2.21 -4.61 -1.57
CA ASN A 22 3.08 -4.13 -0.48
C ASN A 22 4.15 -3.15 -0.97
N ASP A 23 4.78 -3.45 -2.10
CA ASP A 23 5.79 -2.58 -2.72
C ASP A 23 5.15 -1.31 -3.25
N TRP A 24 4.02 -1.42 -3.92
CA TRP A 24 3.23 -0.29 -4.38
C TRP A 24 2.80 0.62 -3.22
N LEU A 25 2.28 0.06 -2.13
CA LEU A 25 1.83 0.83 -0.96
C LEU A 25 2.99 1.59 -0.31
N ARG A 26 4.16 0.97 -0.22
CA ARG A 26 5.37 1.62 0.29
C ARG A 26 5.76 2.80 -0.60
N ASN A 27 5.78 2.62 -1.91
CA ASN A 27 6.09 3.66 -2.87
C ASN A 27 5.05 4.78 -2.85
N LEU A 28 3.77 4.45 -2.76
CA LEU A 28 2.70 5.43 -2.60
C LEU A 28 2.90 6.29 -1.35
N LYS A 29 3.20 5.67 -0.22
CA LYS A 29 3.47 6.39 1.04
C LYS A 29 4.67 7.32 0.94
N ILE A 30 5.72 6.94 0.23
CA ILE A 30 6.89 7.81 -0.01
C ILE A 30 6.45 9.07 -0.75
N VAL A 31 5.69 8.94 -1.82
CA VAL A 31 5.20 10.07 -2.62
C VAL A 31 4.27 10.96 -1.80
N LEU A 32 3.27 10.38 -1.13
CA LEU A 32 2.30 11.13 -0.33
C LEU A 32 2.94 11.84 0.88
N ASN A 33 3.96 11.23 1.48
CA ASN A 33 4.72 11.87 2.57
C ASN A 33 5.56 13.05 2.05
N SER A 34 6.15 12.94 0.87
CA SER A 34 6.90 14.04 0.26
C SER A 34 6.01 15.25 -0.05
N GLU A 35 4.74 15.01 -0.38
CA GLU A 35 3.70 16.03 -0.59
C GLU A 35 3.01 16.47 0.72
N ARG A 36 3.31 15.82 1.84
CA ARG A 36 2.69 16.06 3.15
C ARG A 36 1.17 15.81 3.19
N ILE A 37 0.68 14.89 2.39
CA ILE A 37 -0.74 14.54 2.26
C ILE A 37 -1.07 13.10 2.69
N ALA A 38 -0.10 12.34 3.17
CA ALA A 38 -0.32 10.93 3.56
C ALA A 38 -1.37 10.74 4.68
N TYR A 39 -1.61 11.76 5.49
CA TYR A 39 -2.57 11.70 6.60
C TYR A 39 -4.01 11.44 6.15
N VAL A 40 -4.38 11.79 4.93
CA VAL A 40 -5.74 11.57 4.39
C VAL A 40 -6.05 10.09 4.17
N LEU A 41 -5.05 9.22 4.08
CA LEU A 41 -5.25 7.77 3.97
C LEU A 41 -5.74 7.12 5.27
N GLU A 42 -5.43 7.73 6.40
CA GLU A 42 -5.70 7.15 7.72
C GLU A 42 -6.83 7.86 8.45
N LYS A 43 -7.11 9.10 8.08
CA LYS A 43 -8.14 9.91 8.70
C LYS A 43 -9.41 9.90 7.86
N LYS A 44 -10.52 9.67 8.53
CA LYS A 44 -11.84 9.84 7.90
C LYS A 44 -12.07 11.31 7.52
N PRO A 45 -12.92 11.56 6.48
CA PRO A 45 -13.32 12.91 6.15
C PRO A 45 -13.81 13.67 7.38
N PRO A 46 -13.47 14.96 7.52
CA PRO A 46 -14.03 15.78 8.56
C PRO A 46 -15.55 15.83 8.42
N LYS A 47 -16.25 15.96 9.54
CA LYS A 47 -17.71 16.11 9.53
C LYS A 47 -18.10 17.32 8.69
N GLU A 48 -19.26 17.23 8.05
CA GLU A 48 -19.82 18.34 7.30
C GLU A 48 -19.84 19.62 8.15
N ALA A 49 -19.61 20.74 7.49
CA ALA A 49 -19.56 22.04 8.12
C ALA A 49 -20.85 22.32 8.87
N ALA A 50 -20.78 22.60 10.16
CA ALA A 50 -21.91 23.11 10.92
C ALA A 50 -22.30 24.51 10.37
N ALA A 51 -23.57 24.89 10.53
CA ALA A 51 -24.08 26.17 10.05
C ALA A 51 -23.31 27.39 10.58
N ASN A 52 -22.54 27.22 11.66
CA ASN A 52 -21.78 28.27 12.35
C ASN A 52 -20.26 28.11 12.19
N ILE A 53 -19.80 27.50 11.08
CA ILE A 53 -18.37 27.30 10.86
C ILE A 53 -17.64 28.64 10.69
N THR A 54 -16.47 28.76 11.30
CA THR A 54 -15.62 29.95 11.12
C THR A 54 -14.90 29.87 9.75
N GLU A 55 -14.49 31.01 9.21
CA GLU A 55 -13.77 31.10 7.95
C GLU A 55 -12.46 30.28 7.98
N THR A 56 -11.77 30.27 9.13
CA THR A 56 -10.54 29.47 9.32
C THR A 56 -10.80 27.98 9.33
N GLU A 57 -11.93 27.54 9.88
CA GLU A 57 -12.32 26.12 9.87
C GLU A 57 -12.76 25.68 8.46
N LEU A 58 -13.46 26.55 7.75
CA LEU A 58 -13.83 26.30 6.35
C LEU A 58 -12.57 26.14 5.48
N ALA A 59 -11.59 27.03 5.63
CA ALA A 59 -10.32 26.92 4.90
C ALA A 59 -9.56 25.62 5.20
N LYS A 60 -9.59 25.13 6.44
CA LYS A 60 -9.00 23.84 6.81
C LYS A 60 -9.74 22.65 6.19
N LEU A 61 -11.06 22.74 6.10
CA LEU A 61 -11.91 21.73 5.49
C LEU A 61 -11.63 21.66 3.99
N ASP A 62 -11.59 22.78 3.29
CA ASP A 62 -11.28 22.85 1.86
C ASP A 62 -9.89 22.30 1.57
N LYS A 63 -8.90 22.64 2.38
CA LYS A 63 -7.55 22.11 2.28
C LYS A 63 -7.50 20.59 2.47
N TRP A 64 -8.30 20.04 3.38
CA TRP A 64 -8.38 18.60 3.58
C TRP A 64 -8.93 17.91 2.34
N TRP A 65 -9.99 18.43 1.74
CA TRP A 65 -10.57 17.88 0.50
C TRP A 65 -9.65 18.01 -0.69
N ASP A 66 -8.89 19.10 -0.81
CA ASP A 66 -7.85 19.24 -1.85
C ASP A 66 -6.76 18.16 -1.70
N HIS A 67 -6.32 17.92 -0.49
CA HIS A 67 -5.34 16.88 -0.20
C HIS A 67 -5.89 15.47 -0.46
N ASP A 68 -7.15 15.23 -0.13
CA ASP A 68 -7.84 13.97 -0.43
C ASP A 68 -7.92 13.73 -1.95
N LEU A 69 -8.33 14.73 -2.70
CA LEU A 69 -8.39 14.67 -4.17
C LEU A 69 -7.00 14.39 -4.77
N GLN A 70 -5.97 15.05 -4.26
CA GLN A 70 -4.61 14.84 -4.72
C GLN A 70 -4.12 13.41 -4.41
N ALA A 71 -4.34 12.92 -3.20
CA ALA A 71 -4.00 11.56 -2.81
C ALA A 71 -4.78 10.52 -3.64
N LYS A 72 -6.07 10.73 -3.85
CA LYS A 72 -6.93 9.90 -4.70
C LYS A 72 -6.40 9.84 -6.13
N SER A 73 -5.97 10.96 -6.68
CA SER A 73 -5.39 11.05 -8.02
C SER A 73 -4.09 10.23 -8.14
N TYR A 74 -3.21 10.30 -7.14
CA TYR A 74 -2.00 9.47 -7.09
C TYR A 74 -2.33 7.97 -7.02
N ILE A 75 -3.31 7.59 -6.22
CA ILE A 75 -3.76 6.20 -6.10
C ILE A 75 -4.24 5.71 -7.48
N PHE A 76 -5.17 6.44 -8.11
CA PHE A 76 -5.71 6.05 -9.42
C PHE A 76 -4.67 6.01 -10.51
N ALA A 77 -3.83 7.04 -10.64
CA ALA A 77 -2.80 7.11 -11.65
C ALA A 77 -1.76 5.98 -11.53
N SER A 78 -1.57 5.46 -10.33
CA SER A 78 -0.64 4.36 -10.04
C SER A 78 -1.25 2.96 -10.08
N MET A 79 -2.51 2.82 -10.48
CA MET A 79 -3.18 1.54 -10.69
C MET A 79 -3.16 1.10 -12.16
N SER A 80 -3.27 -0.21 -12.39
CA SER A 80 -3.62 -0.73 -13.71
C SER A 80 -5.00 -0.25 -14.15
N ASN A 81 -5.25 -0.18 -15.46
CA ASN A 81 -6.54 0.26 -16.00
C ASN A 81 -7.73 -0.59 -15.51
N GLU A 82 -7.51 -1.88 -15.29
CA GLU A 82 -8.52 -2.78 -14.74
C GLU A 82 -8.93 -2.39 -13.32
N LEU A 83 -7.95 -2.13 -12.46
CA LEU A 83 -8.20 -1.71 -11.10
C LEU A 83 -8.82 -0.31 -11.03
N GLN A 84 -8.41 0.61 -11.90
CA GLN A 84 -9.06 1.93 -11.98
C GLN A 84 -10.55 1.83 -12.19
N ARG A 85 -11.02 0.98 -13.10
CA ARG A 85 -12.46 0.78 -13.36
C ARG A 85 -13.21 0.21 -12.17
N GLN A 86 -12.56 -0.68 -11.38
CA GLN A 86 -13.20 -1.30 -10.21
C GLN A 86 -13.38 -0.31 -9.05
N TYR A 87 -12.53 0.70 -8.96
CA TYR A 87 -12.50 1.66 -7.84
C TYR A 87 -12.92 3.08 -8.23
N GLU A 88 -13.47 3.25 -9.43
CA GLU A 88 -13.88 4.55 -9.98
C GLU A 88 -14.87 5.30 -9.08
N ASP A 89 -15.78 4.57 -8.43
CA ASP A 89 -16.84 5.12 -7.58
C ASP A 89 -16.42 5.38 -6.12
N ALA A 90 -15.16 5.16 -5.74
CA ALA A 90 -14.73 5.37 -4.37
C ALA A 90 -14.82 6.85 -3.97
N ALA A 91 -15.43 7.13 -2.83
CA ALA A 91 -15.76 8.47 -2.39
C ALA A 91 -14.51 9.30 -2.02
N ASN A 92 -13.53 8.67 -1.36
CA ASN A 92 -12.33 9.35 -0.86
C ASN A 92 -11.11 8.43 -0.88
N ALA A 93 -9.91 9.00 -0.65
CA ALA A 93 -8.65 8.25 -0.67
C ALA A 93 -8.57 7.21 0.46
N ALA A 94 -9.14 7.49 1.63
CA ALA A 94 -9.16 6.55 2.74
C ALA A 94 -9.99 5.31 2.44
N ASP A 95 -11.14 5.45 1.78
CA ASP A 95 -11.97 4.31 1.35
C ASP A 95 -11.24 3.44 0.34
N ASN A 96 -10.59 4.05 -0.67
CA ASN A 96 -9.74 3.34 -1.62
C ASN A 96 -8.65 2.55 -0.90
N HIS A 97 -7.94 3.20 0.00
CA HIS A 97 -6.87 2.56 0.77
C HIS A 97 -7.40 1.40 1.62
N TYR A 98 -8.53 1.59 2.29
CA TYR A 98 -9.17 0.57 3.11
C TYR A 98 -9.56 -0.66 2.28
N HIS A 99 -10.25 -0.46 1.16
CA HIS A 99 -10.68 -1.56 0.29
C HIS A 99 -9.50 -2.33 -0.31
N LEU A 100 -8.46 -1.62 -0.76
CA LEU A 100 -7.24 -2.26 -1.26
C LEU A 100 -6.52 -3.06 -0.17
N LYS A 101 -6.48 -2.54 1.04
CA LYS A 101 -5.89 -3.22 2.19
C LYS A 101 -6.66 -4.48 2.58
N GLU A 102 -8.00 -4.44 2.55
CA GLU A 102 -8.83 -5.60 2.80
C GLU A 102 -8.61 -6.67 1.72
N LEU A 103 -8.66 -6.30 0.46
CA LEU A 103 -8.52 -7.22 -0.66
C LEU A 103 -7.12 -7.87 -0.70
N TYR A 104 -6.08 -7.06 -0.77
CA TYR A 104 -4.71 -7.56 -0.94
C TYR A 104 -4.01 -7.89 0.37
N GLY A 105 -4.43 -7.30 1.48
CA GLY A 105 -3.94 -7.65 2.81
C GLY A 105 -4.32 -9.07 3.24
N VAL A 106 -5.49 -9.55 2.85
CA VAL A 106 -5.92 -10.95 3.07
C VAL A 106 -5.07 -11.89 2.22
N GLN A 107 -4.89 -11.59 0.94
CA GLN A 107 -4.05 -12.37 0.05
C GLN A 107 -2.60 -12.47 0.58
N THR A 108 -2.02 -11.35 1.00
CA THR A 108 -0.68 -11.32 1.58
C THR A 108 -0.58 -12.17 2.85
N ARG A 109 -1.60 -12.17 3.71
CA ARG A 109 -1.65 -13.02 4.90
C ARG A 109 -1.72 -14.51 4.53
N SER A 110 -2.53 -14.86 3.55
CA SER A 110 -2.66 -16.24 3.06
C SER A 110 -1.34 -16.75 2.46
N GLU A 111 -0.69 -15.95 1.61
CA GLU A 111 0.61 -16.27 1.03
C GLU A 111 1.70 -16.40 2.11
N ARG A 112 1.69 -15.53 3.09
CA ARG A 112 2.59 -15.57 4.24
C ARG A 112 2.42 -16.86 5.01
N HIS A 113 1.19 -17.24 5.34
CA HIS A 113 0.88 -18.49 6.04
C HIS A 113 1.33 -19.71 5.24
N ALA A 114 1.05 -19.76 3.94
CA ALA A 114 1.47 -20.83 3.06
C ALA A 114 3.00 -20.96 2.98
N THR A 115 3.71 -19.83 2.88
CA THR A 115 5.19 -19.80 2.82
C THR A 115 5.82 -20.23 4.15
N VAL A 116 5.26 -19.80 5.29
CA VAL A 116 5.71 -20.27 6.62
C VAL A 116 5.50 -21.78 6.75
N LYS A 117 4.33 -22.27 6.36
CA LYS A 117 4.04 -23.72 6.38
C LYS A 117 5.02 -24.50 5.52
N GLU A 118 5.31 -24.03 4.31
CA GLU A 118 6.31 -24.65 3.42
C GLU A 118 7.70 -24.66 4.05
N LEU A 119 8.13 -23.53 4.64
CA LEU A 119 9.41 -23.41 5.33
C LEU A 119 9.54 -24.42 6.48
N LEU A 120 8.50 -24.52 7.34
CA LEU A 120 8.49 -25.44 8.48
C LEU A 120 8.39 -26.91 8.08
N THR A 121 7.82 -27.22 6.92
CA THR A 121 7.66 -28.59 6.41
C THR A 121 8.76 -28.99 5.43
N THR A 122 9.65 -28.07 5.07
CA THR A 122 10.79 -28.37 4.19
C THR A 122 11.82 -29.18 4.95
N LEU A 123 11.94 -30.45 4.58
CA LEU A 123 12.90 -31.40 5.17
C LEU A 123 13.96 -31.77 4.12
N LEU A 124 15.18 -31.98 4.61
CA LEU A 124 16.24 -32.55 3.78
C LEU A 124 15.89 -34.00 3.48
N ARG A 125 15.69 -34.30 2.20
CA ARG A 125 15.41 -35.66 1.75
C ARG A 125 16.72 -36.44 1.65
N GLU A 126 16.65 -37.71 1.97
CA GLU A 126 17.78 -38.63 1.77
C GLU A 126 18.25 -38.62 0.30
N GLY A 127 19.54 -38.41 0.07
CA GLY A 127 20.11 -38.24 -1.27
C GLY A 127 19.96 -36.87 -1.91
N ALA A 128 19.30 -35.89 -1.23
CA ALA A 128 19.22 -34.54 -1.72
C ALA A 128 20.51 -33.73 -1.42
N SER A 129 20.84 -32.79 -2.31
CA SER A 129 21.96 -31.87 -2.09
C SER A 129 21.70 -30.93 -0.97
N VAL A 130 22.61 -30.86 0.02
CA VAL A 130 22.55 -29.85 1.11
C VAL A 130 22.57 -28.43 0.56
N HIS A 131 23.30 -28.19 -0.53
CA HIS A 131 23.39 -26.91 -1.20
C HIS A 131 22.05 -26.48 -1.79
N GLU A 132 21.35 -27.37 -2.52
CA GLU A 132 20.02 -27.09 -3.09
C GLU A 132 18.98 -26.86 -1.99
N HIS A 133 19.02 -27.64 -0.91
CA HIS A 133 18.16 -27.43 0.26
C HIS A 133 18.40 -26.05 0.88
N GLY A 134 19.66 -25.65 1.05
CA GLY A 134 20.04 -24.34 1.57
C GLY A 134 19.52 -23.19 0.70
N ILE A 135 19.66 -23.29 -0.63
CA ILE A 135 19.14 -22.28 -1.56
C ILE A 135 17.62 -22.18 -1.46
N ARG A 136 16.90 -23.29 -1.37
CA ARG A 136 15.45 -23.31 -1.22
C ARG A 136 15.00 -22.63 0.09
N MET A 137 15.67 -22.93 1.19
CA MET A 137 15.40 -22.30 2.49
C MET A 137 15.62 -20.79 2.46
N ILE A 138 16.72 -20.32 1.85
CA ILE A 138 17.02 -18.90 1.68
C ILE A 138 15.93 -18.22 0.85
N GLY A 139 15.51 -18.83 -0.26
CA GLY A 139 14.44 -18.30 -1.12
C GLY A 139 13.11 -18.14 -0.38
N LEU A 140 12.74 -19.09 0.49
CA LEU A 140 11.53 -19.00 1.32
C LEU A 140 11.64 -17.89 2.38
N ILE A 141 12.82 -17.73 2.99
CA ILE A 141 13.08 -16.67 3.97
C ILE A 141 13.01 -15.29 3.29
N GLU A 142 13.62 -15.13 2.12
CA GLU A 142 13.56 -13.89 1.34
C GLU A 142 12.12 -13.54 0.95
N LYS A 143 11.32 -14.53 0.55
CA LYS A 143 9.90 -14.35 0.26
C LYS A 143 9.14 -13.87 1.50
N LEU A 144 9.40 -14.44 2.67
CA LEU A 144 8.79 -13.98 3.93
C LEU A 144 9.20 -12.57 4.30
N VAL A 145 10.45 -12.19 4.08
CA VAL A 145 10.92 -10.81 4.29
C VAL A 145 10.17 -9.84 3.37
N GLY A 146 10.01 -10.19 2.09
CA GLY A 146 9.21 -9.42 1.14
C GLY A 146 7.74 -9.27 1.53
N LEU A 147 7.17 -10.28 2.22
CA LEU A 147 5.80 -10.23 2.76
C LEU A 147 5.68 -9.52 4.12
N ASN A 148 6.72 -8.81 4.56
CA ASN A 148 6.76 -8.06 5.83
C ASN A 148 6.51 -8.89 7.11
N VAL A 149 6.91 -10.15 7.13
CA VAL A 149 6.81 -10.99 8.35
C VAL A 149 7.74 -10.50 9.45
N CYS A 150 8.89 -9.96 9.08
CA CYS A 150 9.92 -9.48 10.00
C CYS A 150 9.87 -7.97 10.24
N LYS A 151 8.71 -7.41 10.56
CA LYS A 151 8.69 -6.17 11.34
C LYS A 151 8.88 -6.54 12.79
N THR A 152 10.12 -6.69 13.23
CA THR A 152 10.47 -6.63 14.64
C THR A 152 9.83 -5.35 15.21
N ARG A 153 8.88 -5.51 16.13
CA ARG A 153 8.44 -4.42 16.98
C ARG A 153 9.69 -3.85 17.65
N LYS A 154 10.07 -2.64 17.26
CA LYS A 154 10.91 -1.85 18.14
C LYS A 154 10.01 -1.42 19.30
N TYR A 155 10.25 -1.98 20.45
CA TYR A 155 9.74 -1.46 21.72
C TYR A 155 10.37 -0.11 22.00
#